data_9f6c35c1e78198c61af8f6a4f8b91e47
#
_entry.id   9f6c35c1e78198c61af8f6a4f8b91e47
#
_cell.length_a   1.000
_cell.length_b   1.000
_cell.length_c   1.000
_cell.angle_alpha   90.00
_cell.angle_beta   90.00
_cell.angle_gamma   90.00
#
_symmetry.space_group_name_H-M   'P 1'
#
loop_
_entity.id
_entity.type
_entity.pdbx_description
1 polymer ?
#
loop_
_entity_poly.entity_id
_entity_poly.type
_entity_poly.pdbx_seq_one_letter_code
_entity_poly.pdbx_strand_id
1 'polypeptide(L)'
;MNKFFIYLVLLLFLSNCGLGKKDAIESNPNAKVLFEKPKPIEQELNPTLNIKISTITKGEPFLSSTTNNSGNLNFFTKFENTFSYKFSSIERFNFNQPELLFTNDNSLVFFNGKGEIFKVSKDYEEYWKVNHYTKKEKKLKPILYFAQAGPNVIVMDTLSKVYSIKLDNGDLNWSINSRSGFNSNAKVTKNRVIAVDFDNVIRAFSINDGKELWNFDTDNPFIKSQKKL
;
A
#
# COMPACT_ATOMS: atom_id res chain seq x y z
N MET A 1 39.57 51.68 -10.71
CA MET A 1 38.17 51.56 -10.36
C MET A 1 38.13 50.82 -9.03
N ASN A 2 37.73 51.49 -7.93
CA ASN A 2 37.95 51.03 -6.56
C ASN A 2 37.07 49.79 -6.27
N LYS A 3 37.73 48.72 -5.82
CA LYS A 3 37.03 47.47 -5.38
C LYS A 3 35.90 47.74 -4.36
N PHE A 4 36.05 48.79 -3.59
CA PHE A 4 35.06 49.28 -2.62
C PHE A 4 33.74 49.70 -3.30
N PHE A 5 33.78 50.25 -4.49
CA PHE A 5 32.59 50.66 -5.24
C PHE A 5 31.81 49.46 -5.76
N ILE A 6 32.50 48.38 -6.12
CA ILE A 6 31.88 47.13 -6.57
C ILE A 6 31.14 46.46 -5.42
N TYR A 7 31.71 46.44 -4.22
CA TYR A 7 31.03 45.87 -3.03
C TYR A 7 29.85 46.73 -2.61
N LEU A 8 29.91 48.06 -2.74
CA LEU A 8 28.79 48.94 -2.44
C LEU A 8 27.59 48.70 -3.40
N VAL A 9 27.88 48.51 -4.68
CA VAL A 9 26.85 48.19 -5.69
C VAL A 9 26.26 46.80 -5.45
N LEU A 10 27.10 45.84 -5.08
CA LEU A 10 26.62 44.48 -4.75
C LEU A 10 25.69 44.46 -3.53
N LEU A 11 25.97 45.28 -2.51
CA LEU A 11 25.14 45.42 -1.32
C LEU A 11 23.76 46.03 -1.62
N LEU A 12 23.67 46.94 -2.61
CA LEU A 12 22.40 47.52 -3.04
C LEU A 12 21.50 46.54 -3.77
N PHE A 13 22.06 45.49 -4.40
CA PHE A 13 21.25 44.43 -5.03
C PHE A 13 20.72 43.40 -4.04
N LEU A 14 21.33 43.31 -2.85
CA LEU A 14 20.86 42.34 -1.82
C LEU A 14 19.71 42.89 -0.95
N SER A 15 19.45 44.21 -1.01
CA SER A 15 18.39 44.85 -0.21
C SER A 15 17.00 44.83 -0.88
N ASN A 16 16.89 44.26 -2.08
CA ASN A 16 15.60 44.20 -2.79
C ASN A 16 14.82 42.89 -2.56
N CYS A 17 15.01 42.25 -1.39
CA CYS A 17 14.12 41.25 -0.92
C CYS A 17 12.92 41.98 -0.30
N GLY A 18 12.01 42.41 -1.15
CA GLY A 18 10.77 43.07 -0.74
C GLY A 18 9.99 42.13 0.16
N LEU A 19 9.81 42.55 1.41
CA LEU A 19 8.74 42.08 2.25
C LEU A 19 7.40 42.32 1.50
N GLY A 20 6.99 41.33 0.73
CA GLY A 20 5.65 41.32 0.17
C GLY A 20 4.68 41.46 1.33
N LYS A 21 4.12 42.65 1.51
CA LYS A 21 2.89 42.79 2.30
C LYS A 21 1.93 41.75 1.73
N LYS A 22 1.56 40.80 2.54
CA LYS A 22 0.33 40.00 2.27
C LYS A 22 -0.78 41.03 2.30
N ASP A 23 -1.19 41.50 1.12
CA ASP A 23 -2.43 42.22 0.99
C ASP A 23 -3.49 41.37 1.63
N ALA A 24 -4.04 41.84 2.73
CA ALA A 24 -5.23 41.26 3.31
C ALA A 24 -6.25 41.28 2.16
N ILE A 25 -6.70 40.10 1.76
CA ILE A 25 -7.76 39.95 0.77
C ILE A 25 -8.94 40.71 1.35
N GLU A 26 -9.17 41.94 0.84
CA GLU A 26 -10.38 42.68 1.15
C GLU A 26 -11.54 41.73 0.82
N SER A 27 -12.27 41.37 1.84
CA SER A 27 -13.46 40.52 1.69
C SER A 27 -14.46 41.31 0.82
N ASN A 28 -14.58 40.89 -0.42
CA ASN A 28 -15.60 41.45 -1.33
C ASN A 28 -16.96 41.24 -0.67
N PRO A 29 -17.68 42.31 -0.29
CA PRO A 29 -19.00 42.20 0.39
C PRO A 29 -20.02 41.43 -0.43
N ASN A 30 -19.79 41.24 -1.74
CA ASN A 30 -20.66 40.48 -2.64
C ASN A 30 -20.14 39.05 -2.90
N ALA A 31 -19.06 38.61 -2.24
CA ALA A 31 -18.58 37.25 -2.38
C ALA A 31 -19.57 36.28 -1.74
N LYS A 32 -20.24 35.49 -2.56
CA LYS A 32 -21.12 34.43 -2.11
C LYS A 32 -20.27 33.26 -1.67
N VAL A 33 -20.36 32.90 -0.40
CA VAL A 33 -19.67 31.68 0.13
C VAL A 33 -20.31 30.48 -0.57
N LEU A 34 -19.58 29.86 -1.49
CA LEU A 34 -20.05 28.69 -2.25
C LEU A 34 -19.99 27.40 -1.44
N PHE A 35 -19.18 27.37 -0.39
CA PHE A 35 -19.04 26.22 0.50
C PHE A 35 -19.00 26.73 1.94
N GLU A 36 -20.11 26.59 2.65
CA GLU A 36 -20.07 26.72 4.11
C GLU A 36 -19.29 25.55 4.68
N LYS A 37 -18.23 25.85 5.45
CA LYS A 37 -17.59 24.79 6.25
C LYS A 37 -18.68 24.25 7.18
N PRO A 38 -18.98 22.94 7.14
CA PRO A 38 -19.91 22.36 8.10
C PRO A 38 -19.42 22.73 9.51
N LYS A 39 -20.27 23.33 10.30
CA LYS A 39 -19.93 23.57 11.71
C LYS A 39 -19.57 22.23 12.34
N PRO A 40 -18.44 22.11 13.04
CA PRO A 40 -18.16 20.89 13.75
C PRO A 40 -19.36 20.59 14.64
N ILE A 41 -19.88 19.38 14.55
CA ILE A 41 -20.95 18.92 15.43
C ILE A 41 -20.30 18.80 16.81
N GLU A 42 -20.52 19.79 17.66
CA GLU A 42 -20.16 19.74 19.08
C GLU A 42 -21.13 18.79 19.82
N GLN A 43 -21.20 17.56 19.35
CA GLN A 43 -21.84 16.50 20.10
C GLN A 43 -20.76 15.73 20.81
N GLU A 44 -20.67 15.93 22.11
CA GLU A 44 -19.97 15.01 22.98
C GLU A 44 -20.51 13.59 22.76
N LEU A 45 -19.63 12.61 22.89
CA LEU A 45 -20.01 11.19 22.88
C LEU A 45 -21.23 10.99 23.78
N ASN A 46 -22.26 10.34 23.23
CA ASN A 46 -23.50 10.06 23.95
C ASN A 46 -23.17 9.53 25.37
N PRO A 47 -23.47 10.27 26.44
CA PRO A 47 -23.08 9.90 27.80
C PRO A 47 -23.77 8.61 28.30
N THR A 48 -24.79 8.14 27.60
CA THR A 48 -25.49 6.88 27.90
C THR A 48 -24.87 5.68 27.14
N LEU A 49 -23.88 5.91 26.27
CA LEU A 49 -23.20 4.83 25.55
C LEU A 49 -22.22 4.10 26.48
N ASN A 50 -22.61 2.92 26.91
CA ASN A 50 -21.73 2.07 27.71
C ASN A 50 -20.72 1.35 26.82
N ILE A 51 -19.56 1.97 26.63
CA ILE A 51 -18.46 1.38 25.83
C ILE A 51 -17.76 0.36 26.69
N LYS A 52 -18.02 -0.92 26.45
CA LYS A 52 -17.25 -2.03 27.03
C LYS A 52 -16.05 -2.31 26.11
N ILE A 53 -14.88 -1.84 26.52
CA ILE A 53 -13.64 -2.25 25.86
C ILE A 53 -13.32 -3.66 26.39
N SER A 54 -13.42 -4.66 25.52
CA SER A 54 -13.00 -6.02 25.86
C SER A 54 -11.49 -6.05 26.10
N THR A 55 -11.06 -6.80 27.09
CA THR A 55 -9.62 -7.06 27.30
C THR A 55 -9.05 -7.74 26.08
N ILE A 56 -8.01 -7.16 25.50
CA ILE A 56 -7.33 -7.74 24.33
C ILE A 56 -6.60 -8.99 24.82
N THR A 57 -7.07 -10.15 24.41
CA THR A 57 -6.60 -11.43 24.94
C THR A 57 -5.45 -12.05 24.18
N LYS A 58 -5.23 -11.69 22.90
CA LYS A 58 -4.10 -12.17 22.11
C LYS A 58 -4.01 -11.37 20.80
N GLY A 59 -2.77 -10.97 20.41
CA GLY A 59 -2.55 -10.37 19.11
C GLY A 59 -2.75 -11.42 18.01
N GLU A 60 -3.64 -11.13 17.05
CA GLU A 60 -3.70 -11.88 15.80
C GLU A 60 -2.60 -11.34 14.88
N PRO A 61 -1.88 -12.22 14.17
CA PRO A 61 -0.88 -11.75 13.21
C PRO A 61 -1.55 -10.88 12.14
N PHE A 62 -0.77 -9.94 11.57
CA PHE A 62 -1.24 -9.12 10.45
C PHE A 62 -1.45 -10.02 9.24
N LEU A 63 -2.70 -10.39 9.04
CA LEU A 63 -3.12 -11.24 7.96
C LEU A 63 -4.02 -10.44 7.03
N SER A 64 -3.62 -10.32 5.79
CA SER A 64 -4.54 -10.04 4.72
C SER A 64 -5.26 -11.36 4.38
N SER A 65 -6.06 -11.83 5.32
CA SER A 65 -6.74 -13.12 5.27
C SER A 65 -8.26 -12.97 5.28
N THR A 66 -8.96 -14.08 5.13
CA THR A 66 -10.43 -14.12 5.21
C THR A 66 -10.98 -13.68 6.57
N THR A 67 -10.18 -13.72 7.62
CA THR A 67 -10.58 -13.38 8.98
C THR A 67 -10.19 -11.95 9.37
N ASN A 68 -9.16 -11.36 8.74
CA ASN A 68 -8.69 -10.02 9.05
C ASN A 68 -8.37 -9.22 7.77
N ASN A 69 -9.41 -8.80 7.06
CA ASN A 69 -9.27 -7.94 5.89
C ASN A 69 -9.16 -6.45 6.22
N SER A 70 -9.40 -6.06 7.47
CA SER A 70 -9.35 -4.65 7.88
C SER A 70 -7.94 -4.13 8.08
N GLY A 71 -6.95 -5.03 8.19
CA GLY A 71 -5.58 -4.66 8.52
C GLY A 71 -5.43 -4.13 9.95
N ASN A 72 -6.45 -4.31 10.79
CA ASN A 72 -6.42 -3.87 12.17
C ASN A 72 -5.63 -4.88 13.01
N LEU A 73 -4.53 -4.41 13.59
CA LEU A 73 -3.68 -5.20 14.48
C LEU A 73 -4.08 -4.94 15.91
N ASN A 74 -4.64 -5.95 16.56
CA ASN A 74 -4.69 -6.02 18.01
C ASN A 74 -3.34 -6.53 18.50
N PHE A 75 -2.40 -5.62 18.72
CA PHE A 75 -1.03 -5.98 19.00
C PHE A 75 -0.63 -5.55 20.41
N PHE A 76 -0.33 -6.52 21.24
CA PHE A 76 0.29 -6.30 22.55
C PHE A 76 1.60 -7.08 22.60
N THR A 77 2.74 -6.38 22.51
CA THR A 77 4.04 -7.00 22.74
C THR A 77 5.05 -6.02 23.31
N LYS A 78 6.00 -6.56 24.06
CA LYS A 78 7.25 -5.87 24.35
C LYS A 78 8.25 -6.28 23.28
N PHE A 79 8.94 -5.32 22.67
CA PHE A 79 10.08 -5.60 21.81
C PHE A 79 11.26 -6.00 22.69
N GLU A 80 11.45 -7.30 22.88
CA GLU A 80 12.57 -7.81 23.67
C GLU A 80 13.82 -8.01 22.82
N ASN A 81 13.64 -8.35 21.53
CA ASN A 81 14.71 -8.56 20.57
C ASN A 81 14.34 -7.97 19.20
N THR A 82 15.33 -7.39 18.53
CA THR A 82 15.23 -6.95 17.14
C THR A 82 16.24 -7.71 16.29
N PHE A 83 15.79 -8.25 15.16
CA PHE A 83 16.62 -8.94 14.20
C PHE A 83 16.54 -8.23 12.86
N SER A 84 17.62 -8.32 12.09
CA SER A 84 17.64 -7.85 10.71
C SER A 84 18.00 -9.00 9.77
N TYR A 85 17.19 -9.20 8.74
CA TYR A 85 17.43 -10.18 7.71
C TYR A 85 17.71 -9.49 6.38
N LYS A 86 18.91 -9.69 5.83
CA LYS A 86 19.33 -9.09 4.57
C LYS A 86 19.21 -10.12 3.46
N PHE A 87 18.23 -9.97 2.59
CA PHE A 87 17.96 -10.90 1.48
C PHE A 87 18.24 -10.30 0.09
N SER A 88 18.01 -9.00 -0.10
CA SER A 88 18.20 -8.31 -1.38
C SER A 88 17.97 -6.81 -1.22
N SER A 89 18.19 -6.04 -2.28
CA SER A 89 17.78 -4.64 -2.37
C SER A 89 16.58 -4.52 -3.30
N ILE A 90 15.60 -3.68 -2.93
CA ILE A 90 14.50 -3.28 -3.79
C ILE A 90 14.63 -1.79 -4.05
N GLU A 91 14.95 -1.44 -5.28
CA GLU A 91 15.32 -0.08 -5.66
C GLU A 91 14.13 0.90 -5.76
N ARG A 92 12.88 0.40 -5.78
CA ARG A 92 11.68 1.20 -6.04
C ARG A 92 10.78 1.43 -4.83
N PHE A 93 11.31 1.34 -3.63
CA PHE A 93 10.49 1.55 -2.42
C PHE A 93 10.15 3.00 -2.10
N ASN A 94 10.65 3.97 -2.84
CA ASN A 94 10.36 5.38 -2.57
C ASN A 94 8.86 5.72 -2.69
N PHE A 95 8.07 4.90 -3.37
CA PHE A 95 6.65 5.14 -3.62
C PHE A 95 5.72 4.02 -3.15
N ASN A 96 6.24 2.82 -2.90
CA ASN A 96 5.45 1.68 -2.46
C ASN A 96 6.17 0.95 -1.34
N GLN A 97 5.51 0.80 -0.21
CA GLN A 97 5.99 -0.08 0.84
C GLN A 97 5.87 -1.53 0.37
N PRO A 98 6.94 -2.34 0.44
CA PRO A 98 6.84 -3.75 0.10
C PRO A 98 5.88 -4.45 1.05
N GLU A 99 5.02 -5.27 0.50
CA GLU A 99 4.10 -6.04 1.31
C GLU A 99 4.84 -7.21 1.96
N LEU A 100 4.64 -7.37 3.24
CA LEU A 100 5.07 -8.52 4.02
C LEU A 100 3.81 -9.29 4.42
N LEU A 101 3.76 -10.58 4.11
CA LEU A 101 2.66 -11.44 4.52
C LEU A 101 3.11 -12.30 5.70
N PHE A 102 2.51 -12.06 6.85
CA PHE A 102 2.59 -13.00 7.98
C PHE A 102 1.54 -14.08 7.80
N THR A 103 1.97 -15.30 7.83
CA THR A 103 1.13 -16.45 7.53
C THR A 103 0.59 -17.12 8.80
N ASN A 104 -0.47 -17.89 8.67
CA ASN A 104 -1.11 -18.58 9.82
C ASN A 104 -0.19 -19.57 10.53
N ASP A 105 0.86 -20.05 9.87
CA ASP A 105 1.88 -20.95 10.43
C ASP A 105 3.06 -20.20 11.06
N ASN A 106 2.90 -18.88 11.34
CA ASN A 106 3.92 -17.99 11.90
C ASN A 106 5.17 -17.84 11.03
N SER A 107 5.04 -18.00 9.73
CA SER A 107 6.09 -17.71 8.76
C SER A 107 5.92 -16.31 8.17
N LEU A 108 6.95 -15.85 7.49
CA LEU A 108 6.94 -14.58 6.76
C LEU A 108 7.16 -14.85 5.27
N VAL A 109 6.29 -14.32 4.43
CA VAL A 109 6.42 -14.33 2.98
C VAL A 109 6.69 -12.92 2.48
N PHE A 110 7.70 -12.77 1.63
CA PHE A 110 8.11 -11.50 1.03
C PHE A 110 8.79 -11.73 -0.33
N PHE A 111 9.15 -10.67 -1.02
CA PHE A 111 9.75 -10.75 -2.36
C PHE A 111 10.93 -9.80 -2.52
N ASN A 112 11.74 -10.03 -3.56
CA ASN A 112 12.83 -9.14 -3.96
C ASN A 112 12.53 -8.41 -5.28
N GLY A 113 13.43 -7.50 -5.70
CA GLY A 113 13.27 -6.70 -6.92
C GLY A 113 13.21 -7.48 -8.23
N LYS A 114 13.39 -8.80 -8.22
CA LYS A 114 13.24 -9.69 -9.39
C LYS A 114 11.96 -10.51 -9.33
N GLY A 115 11.08 -10.24 -8.36
CA GLY A 115 9.86 -11.01 -8.15
C GLY A 115 10.11 -12.42 -7.61
N GLU A 116 11.28 -12.68 -7.00
CA GLU A 116 11.57 -13.92 -6.30
C GLU A 116 10.91 -13.87 -4.93
N ILE A 117 10.13 -14.87 -4.60
CA ILE A 117 9.35 -14.97 -3.37
C ILE A 117 10.08 -15.87 -2.40
N PHE A 118 10.15 -15.44 -1.16
CA PHE A 118 10.79 -16.16 -0.05
C PHE A 118 9.75 -16.47 1.00
N LYS A 119 9.83 -17.65 1.59
CA LYS A 119 9.19 -17.98 2.85
C LYS A 119 10.24 -18.29 3.87
N VAL A 120 10.18 -17.61 5.02
CA VAL A 120 11.11 -17.81 6.13
C VAL A 120 10.34 -18.12 7.42
N SER A 121 11.00 -18.85 8.32
CA SER A 121 10.48 -19.08 9.66
C SER A 121 10.51 -17.81 10.51
N LYS A 122 9.92 -17.86 11.69
CA LYS A 122 10.07 -16.81 12.71
C LYS A 122 11.52 -16.56 13.13
N ASP A 123 12.38 -17.56 12.97
CA ASP A 123 13.82 -17.51 13.31
C ASP A 123 14.67 -17.19 12.07
N TYR A 124 14.02 -16.76 10.96
CA TYR A 124 14.62 -16.36 9.67
C TYR A 124 15.30 -17.49 8.90
N GLU A 125 14.98 -18.72 9.17
CA GLU A 125 15.40 -19.86 8.35
C GLU A 125 14.56 -19.92 7.07
N GLU A 126 15.22 -20.05 5.91
CA GLU A 126 14.55 -20.13 4.61
C GLU A 126 13.86 -21.51 4.48
N TYR A 127 12.53 -21.52 4.36
CA TYR A 127 11.79 -22.73 4.04
C TYR A 127 11.84 -23.04 2.55
N TRP A 128 11.56 -22.02 1.75
CA TRP A 128 11.64 -22.11 0.30
C TRP A 128 11.80 -20.73 -0.34
N LYS A 129 12.27 -20.79 -1.58
CA LYS A 129 12.43 -19.65 -2.46
C LYS A 129 12.03 -20.03 -3.87
N VAL A 130 11.12 -19.25 -4.49
CA VAL A 130 10.58 -19.53 -5.83
C VAL A 130 10.52 -18.27 -6.68
N ASN A 131 10.53 -18.46 -7.99
CA ASN A 131 10.36 -17.36 -8.92
C ASN A 131 9.57 -17.82 -10.14
N HIS A 132 8.37 -17.27 -10.32
CA HIS A 132 7.43 -17.61 -11.38
C HIS A 132 7.47 -16.63 -12.56
N TYR A 133 8.56 -15.86 -12.69
CA TYR A 133 8.76 -14.89 -13.76
C TYR A 133 9.80 -15.36 -14.78
N THR A 134 9.54 -15.04 -16.05
CA THR A 134 10.51 -15.21 -17.13
C THR A 134 11.69 -14.22 -16.99
N LYS A 135 12.77 -14.46 -17.73
CA LYS A 135 13.93 -13.54 -17.74
C LYS A 135 13.56 -12.10 -18.16
N LYS A 136 12.56 -11.94 -19.04
CA LYS A 136 12.07 -10.62 -19.47
C LYS A 136 11.29 -9.92 -18.37
N GLU A 137 10.37 -10.62 -17.73
CA GLU A 137 9.55 -10.09 -16.62
C GLU A 137 10.41 -9.67 -15.43
N LYS A 138 11.43 -10.45 -15.07
CA LYS A 138 12.38 -10.11 -13.98
C LYS A 138 13.08 -8.76 -14.18
N LYS A 139 13.35 -8.38 -15.45
CA LYS A 139 13.95 -7.08 -15.78
C LYS A 139 13.00 -5.91 -15.56
N LEU A 140 11.69 -6.17 -15.55
CA LEU A 140 10.65 -5.17 -15.31
C LEU A 140 10.45 -4.89 -13.82
N LYS A 141 11.13 -5.66 -12.94
CA LYS A 141 11.11 -5.48 -11.49
C LYS A 141 9.67 -5.43 -10.94
N PRO A 142 8.91 -6.55 -11.01
CA PRO A 142 7.53 -6.59 -10.54
C PRO A 142 7.43 -6.27 -9.06
N ILE A 143 6.39 -5.54 -8.67
CA ILE A 143 5.98 -5.36 -7.29
C ILE A 143 4.83 -6.32 -7.04
N LEU A 144 4.89 -7.07 -5.95
CA LEU A 144 3.96 -8.12 -5.62
C LEU A 144 3.09 -7.72 -4.44
N TYR A 145 1.83 -8.11 -4.49
CA TYR A 145 0.83 -7.98 -3.44
C TYR A 145 0.36 -9.36 -3.06
N PHE A 146 0.36 -9.64 -1.76
CA PHE A 146 0.08 -10.98 -1.24
C PHE A 146 -1.23 -11.03 -0.48
N ALA A 147 -1.89 -12.18 -0.54
CA ALA A 147 -2.98 -12.51 0.36
C ALA A 147 -3.00 -14.02 0.63
N GLN A 148 -3.16 -14.43 1.88
CA GLN A 148 -3.27 -15.84 2.22
C GLN A 148 -4.72 -16.31 2.04
N ALA A 149 -4.89 -17.40 1.31
CA ALA A 149 -6.17 -18.08 1.08
C ALA A 149 -6.06 -19.55 1.53
N GLY A 150 -6.24 -19.78 2.83
CA GLY A 150 -6.06 -21.12 3.43
C GLY A 150 -4.62 -21.63 3.25
N PRO A 151 -4.40 -22.77 2.59
CA PRO A 151 -3.08 -23.35 2.36
C PRO A 151 -2.33 -22.69 1.20
N ASN A 152 -2.90 -21.68 0.57
CA ASN A 152 -2.34 -21.03 -0.61
C ASN A 152 -2.03 -19.54 -0.34
N VAL A 153 -1.07 -19.02 -1.08
CA VAL A 153 -0.81 -17.57 -1.20
C VAL A 153 -1.23 -17.14 -2.60
N ILE A 154 -2.10 -16.13 -2.66
CA ILE A 154 -2.47 -15.47 -3.90
C ILE A 154 -1.54 -14.29 -4.09
N VAL A 155 -1.00 -14.17 -5.27
CA VAL A 155 -0.08 -13.10 -5.66
C VAL A 155 -0.67 -12.33 -6.82
N MET A 156 -0.71 -11.01 -6.69
CA MET A 156 -1.08 -10.08 -7.76
C MET A 156 0.08 -9.10 -7.97
N ASP A 157 0.35 -8.69 -9.18
CA ASP A 157 1.52 -7.88 -9.46
C ASP A 157 1.26 -6.67 -10.37
N THR A 158 2.28 -5.82 -10.45
CA THR A 158 2.26 -4.63 -11.32
C THR A 158 2.38 -4.96 -12.81
N LEU A 159 2.66 -6.22 -13.19
CA LEU A 159 2.76 -6.68 -14.57
C LEU A 159 1.48 -7.35 -15.07
N SER A 160 0.38 -7.23 -14.33
CA SER A 160 -0.93 -7.84 -14.61
C SER A 160 -1.05 -9.35 -14.34
N LYS A 161 -0.06 -9.98 -13.74
CA LYS A 161 -0.14 -11.41 -13.40
C LYS A 161 -0.89 -11.61 -12.09
N VAL A 162 -1.77 -12.61 -12.06
CA VAL A 162 -2.43 -13.13 -10.88
C VAL A 162 -2.14 -14.62 -10.80
N TYR A 163 -1.64 -15.10 -9.68
CA TYR A 163 -1.32 -16.51 -9.52
C TYR A 163 -1.45 -16.97 -8.09
N SER A 164 -1.63 -18.27 -7.92
CA SER A 164 -1.68 -18.95 -6.63
C SER A 164 -0.51 -19.89 -6.49
N ILE A 165 0.12 -19.85 -5.32
CA ILE A 165 1.18 -20.78 -4.94
C ILE A 165 0.81 -21.49 -3.65
N LYS A 166 1.32 -22.70 -3.45
CA LYS A 166 1.16 -23.42 -2.20
C LYS A 166 2.03 -22.79 -1.11
N LEU A 167 1.47 -22.60 0.07
CA LEU A 167 2.18 -22.04 1.20
C LEU A 167 3.29 -22.95 1.73
N ASP A 168 3.15 -24.27 1.57
CA ASP A 168 4.08 -25.25 2.09
C ASP A 168 5.41 -25.32 1.34
N ASN A 169 5.37 -25.21 0.00
CA ASN A 169 6.53 -25.43 -0.85
C ASN A 169 6.75 -24.41 -1.99
N GLY A 170 5.82 -23.44 -2.15
CA GLY A 170 5.90 -22.43 -3.19
C GLY A 170 5.53 -22.89 -4.61
N ASP A 171 5.06 -24.13 -4.78
CA ASP A 171 4.61 -24.65 -6.08
C ASP A 171 3.45 -23.84 -6.63
N LEU A 172 3.47 -23.63 -7.95
CA LEU A 172 2.42 -22.92 -8.67
C LEU A 172 1.18 -23.80 -8.79
N ASN A 173 0.03 -23.31 -8.31
CA ASN A 173 -1.26 -23.95 -8.55
C ASN A 173 -1.86 -23.52 -9.90
N TRP A 174 -1.96 -22.23 -10.12
CA TRP A 174 -2.47 -21.63 -11.35
C TRP A 174 -1.89 -20.21 -11.55
N SER A 175 -1.90 -19.74 -12.79
CA SER A 175 -1.49 -18.39 -13.15
C SER A 175 -2.32 -17.88 -14.31
N ILE A 176 -2.78 -16.63 -14.24
CA ILE A 176 -3.49 -15.92 -15.29
C ILE A 176 -2.89 -14.54 -15.49
N ASN A 177 -3.18 -13.92 -16.64
CA ASN A 177 -2.90 -12.50 -16.86
C ASN A 177 -4.22 -11.71 -16.85
N SER A 178 -4.24 -10.65 -16.07
CA SER A 178 -5.31 -9.65 -16.07
C SER A 178 -5.11 -8.64 -17.21
N ARG A 179 -6.04 -7.71 -17.37
CA ARG A 179 -5.93 -6.64 -18.39
C ARG A 179 -4.90 -5.59 -18.02
N SER A 180 -4.78 -5.27 -16.74
CA SER A 180 -3.89 -4.24 -16.22
C SER A 180 -3.17 -4.74 -14.97
N GLY A 181 -2.03 -4.15 -14.65
CA GLY A 181 -1.30 -4.43 -13.43
C GLY A 181 -2.03 -3.88 -12.21
N PHE A 182 -1.70 -4.41 -11.03
CA PHE A 182 -2.34 -4.02 -9.78
C PHE A 182 -1.52 -2.96 -9.06
N ASN A 183 -2.21 -2.09 -8.30
CA ASN A 183 -1.61 -1.03 -7.51
C ASN A 183 -2.18 -0.97 -6.08
N SER A 184 -2.89 -1.98 -5.65
CA SER A 184 -3.47 -2.10 -4.32
C SER A 184 -3.18 -3.45 -3.69
N ASN A 185 -3.26 -3.50 -2.36
CA ASN A 185 -3.16 -4.75 -1.62
C ASN A 185 -4.30 -5.70 -2.00
N ALA A 186 -3.97 -6.97 -2.16
CA ALA A 186 -4.94 -8.02 -2.40
C ALA A 186 -5.76 -8.31 -1.13
N LYS A 187 -7.07 -8.43 -1.28
CA LYS A 187 -7.99 -8.79 -0.19
C LYS A 187 -8.70 -10.10 -0.52
N VAL A 188 -8.65 -11.04 0.40
CA VAL A 188 -9.27 -12.35 0.24
C VAL A 188 -10.57 -12.42 1.02
N THR A 189 -11.59 -13.00 0.40
CA THR A 189 -12.84 -13.43 1.03
C THR A 189 -12.94 -14.95 0.91
N LYS A 190 -14.08 -15.54 1.29
CA LYS A 190 -14.27 -17.00 1.30
C LYS A 190 -13.77 -17.72 0.04
N ASN A 191 -14.07 -17.19 -1.15
CA ASN A 191 -13.79 -17.87 -2.43
C ASN A 191 -13.21 -16.94 -3.51
N ARG A 192 -12.84 -15.70 -3.17
CA ARG A 192 -12.34 -14.71 -4.13
C ARG A 192 -11.24 -13.85 -3.56
N VAL A 193 -10.37 -13.38 -4.43
CA VAL A 193 -9.42 -12.31 -4.15
C VAL A 193 -9.84 -11.07 -4.90
N ILE A 194 -9.70 -9.90 -4.28
CA ILE A 194 -10.13 -8.61 -4.80
C ILE A 194 -8.95 -7.64 -4.72
N ALA A 195 -8.72 -6.90 -5.79
CA ALA A 195 -7.73 -5.81 -5.84
C ALA A 195 -8.16 -4.73 -6.84
N VAL A 196 -7.51 -3.58 -6.78
CA VAL A 196 -7.67 -2.49 -7.73
C VAL A 196 -6.46 -2.48 -8.66
N ASP A 197 -6.71 -2.32 -9.96
CA ASP A 197 -5.67 -2.22 -10.96
C ASP A 197 -5.28 -0.76 -11.30
N PHE A 198 -4.28 -0.58 -12.17
CA PHE A 198 -3.82 0.75 -12.59
C PHE A 198 -4.86 1.54 -13.42
N ASP A 199 -5.88 0.87 -13.93
CA ASP A 199 -6.99 1.52 -14.65
C ASP A 199 -8.13 1.92 -13.70
N ASN A 200 -7.91 1.84 -12.36
CA ASN A 200 -8.89 2.10 -11.31
C ASN A 200 -10.10 1.13 -11.36
N VAL A 201 -9.91 -0.05 -11.90
CA VAL A 201 -10.94 -1.09 -11.92
C VAL A 201 -10.75 -2.02 -10.73
N ILE A 202 -11.80 -2.19 -9.94
CA ILE A 202 -11.85 -3.22 -8.90
C ILE A 202 -12.11 -4.55 -9.61
N ARG A 203 -11.25 -5.53 -9.40
CA ARG A 203 -11.39 -6.87 -9.98
C ARG A 203 -11.45 -7.94 -8.92
N ALA A 204 -12.31 -8.92 -9.15
CA ALA A 204 -12.42 -10.08 -8.29
C ALA A 204 -12.15 -11.36 -9.08
N PHE A 205 -11.27 -12.20 -8.54
CA PHE A 205 -10.88 -13.46 -9.13
C PHE A 205 -11.20 -14.62 -8.17
N SER A 206 -11.53 -15.78 -8.73
CA SER A 206 -11.67 -17.01 -7.97
C SER A 206 -10.32 -17.45 -7.41
N ILE A 207 -10.27 -17.81 -6.13
CA ILE A 207 -9.04 -18.31 -5.50
C ILE A 207 -8.67 -19.72 -5.98
N ASN A 208 -9.63 -20.47 -6.56
CA ASN A 208 -9.43 -21.87 -6.95
C ASN A 208 -8.72 -21.99 -8.30
N ASP A 209 -9.07 -21.16 -9.27
CA ASP A 209 -8.63 -21.27 -10.65
C ASP A 209 -8.20 -19.93 -11.30
N GLY A 210 -8.29 -18.82 -10.56
CA GLY A 210 -7.93 -17.50 -11.05
C GLY A 210 -8.92 -16.88 -12.04
N LYS A 211 -10.08 -17.50 -12.29
CA LYS A 211 -11.07 -16.93 -13.21
C LYS A 211 -11.60 -15.59 -12.70
N GLU A 212 -11.61 -14.56 -13.55
CA GLU A 212 -12.25 -13.30 -13.21
C GLU A 212 -13.76 -13.51 -13.03
N LEU A 213 -14.26 -13.18 -11.84
CA LEU A 213 -15.67 -13.35 -11.47
C LEU A 213 -16.50 -12.13 -11.81
N TRP A 214 -15.94 -10.96 -11.55
CA TRP A 214 -16.54 -9.67 -11.87
C TRP A 214 -15.49 -8.56 -11.83
N ASN A 215 -15.82 -7.44 -12.42
CA ASN A 215 -15.06 -6.21 -12.29
C ASN A 215 -16.02 -5.03 -12.14
N PHE A 216 -15.50 -3.95 -11.55
CA PHE A 216 -16.23 -2.70 -11.35
C PHE A 216 -15.30 -1.53 -11.66
N ASP A 217 -15.64 -0.77 -12.69
CA ASP A 217 -14.95 0.45 -13.05
C ASP A 217 -15.31 1.57 -12.07
N THR A 218 -14.29 2.13 -11.39
CA THR A 218 -14.47 3.21 -10.43
C THR A 218 -14.30 4.60 -11.07
N ASP A 219 -14.00 4.68 -12.37
CA ASP A 219 -13.86 5.95 -13.07
C ASP A 219 -15.22 6.64 -13.10
N ASN A 220 -15.40 7.60 -12.20
CA ASN A 220 -16.54 8.50 -12.26
C ASN A 220 -16.21 9.63 -13.24
N PRO A 221 -17.02 9.87 -14.29
CA PRO A 221 -16.79 10.93 -15.26
C PRO A 221 -16.74 12.33 -14.61
N PHE A 222 -17.28 12.48 -13.41
CA PHE A 222 -17.26 13.73 -12.63
C PHE A 222 -16.06 13.84 -11.67
N ILE A 223 -15.36 12.74 -11.38
CA ILE A 223 -14.19 12.73 -10.52
C ILE A 223 -13.05 12.12 -11.34
N LYS A 224 -12.34 12.97 -12.09
CA LYS A 224 -11.08 12.54 -12.69
C LYS A 224 -10.08 12.25 -11.56
N SER A 225 -9.94 11.01 -11.17
CA SER A 225 -8.85 10.61 -10.30
C SER A 225 -7.54 10.97 -11.02
N GLN A 226 -6.66 11.69 -10.34
CA GLN A 226 -5.34 11.98 -10.91
C GLN A 226 -4.65 10.63 -11.11
N LYS A 227 -4.44 10.24 -12.35
CA LYS A 227 -3.55 9.13 -12.69
C LYS A 227 -2.19 9.47 -12.08
N LYS A 228 -1.80 8.74 -11.05
CA LYS A 228 -0.42 8.81 -10.59
C LYS A 228 0.45 8.17 -11.66
N LEU A 229 1.19 9.00 -12.34
CA LEU A 229 2.28 8.59 -13.23
C LEU A 229 3.42 7.95 -12.42
#